data_caecbce552a3edac2f7d70e1b09c8982
#
_entry.id   caecbce552a3edac2f7d70e1b09c8982
#
_cell.length_a   1.000
_cell.length_b   1.000
_cell.length_c   1.000
_cell.angle_alpha   90.00
_cell.angle_beta   90.00
_cell.angle_gamma   90.00
#
_symmetry.space_group_name_H-M   'P 1'
#
loop_
_entity.id
_entity.type
_entity.pdbx_description
1 polymer ?
#
loop_
_entity_poly.entity_id
_entity_poly.type
_entity_poly.pdbx_seq_one_letter_code
_entity_poly.pdbx_strand_id
1 'polypeptide(L)'
;LEEAQVAKMDHICGKLALRPGDRVIEAGSGWGGLALHMARRCGARVRAYNVSHEQTLYAREQAEKQGLADRVEFIEDDYRNNEGRWDAFVSVGMLEHVGTNHYGELGSVIARCLEPEGRGLIHTIGRSQSQLVNPWIEKRLFPNARPPTLGEMMPIFEPYDFAVLDVENLRLHYAMTSAEWLRRYERNRSRIVELVGEERARTWHLYLAGTVATFRVGAMHLFQVVFTRANNNRIPWTRACLYRDEPSGFAEHAPVSQEGHEAL
;
A
#
# COMPACT_ATOMS: atom_id res chain seq x y z
N LEU A 1 -13.51 9.49 -9.38
CA LEU A 1 -12.96 8.61 -8.34
C LEU A 1 -12.28 7.39 -8.94
N GLU A 2 -12.90 6.71 -9.89
CA GLU A 2 -12.38 5.50 -10.53
C GLU A 2 -11.02 5.77 -11.20
N GLU A 3 -10.90 6.84 -11.98
CA GLU A 3 -9.64 7.30 -12.58
C GLU A 3 -8.56 7.57 -11.52
N ALA A 4 -8.92 8.21 -10.40
CA ALA A 4 -8.00 8.46 -9.30
C ALA A 4 -7.54 7.17 -8.62
N GLN A 5 -8.40 6.14 -8.52
CA GLN A 5 -7.99 4.83 -8.01
C GLN A 5 -7.05 4.11 -8.97
N VAL A 6 -7.29 4.17 -10.28
CA VAL A 6 -6.37 3.63 -11.29
C VAL A 6 -5.02 4.36 -11.22
N ALA A 7 -5.02 5.69 -11.20
CA ALA A 7 -3.79 6.48 -11.08
C ALA A 7 -3.00 6.16 -9.80
N LYS A 8 -3.69 5.93 -8.66
CA LYS A 8 -3.04 5.47 -7.43
C LYS A 8 -2.35 4.11 -7.62
N MET A 9 -3.01 3.16 -8.27
CA MET A 9 -2.44 1.82 -8.52
C MET A 9 -1.28 1.90 -9.52
N ASP A 10 -1.38 2.69 -10.58
CA ASP A 10 -0.29 2.94 -11.52
C ASP A 10 0.92 3.59 -10.81
N HIS A 11 0.68 4.54 -9.91
CA HIS A 11 1.73 5.20 -9.12
C HIS A 11 2.45 4.21 -8.17
N ILE A 12 1.72 3.29 -7.53
CA ILE A 12 2.30 2.21 -6.74
C ILE A 12 3.16 1.30 -7.62
N CYS A 13 2.65 0.87 -8.77
CA CYS A 13 3.41 0.05 -9.72
C CYS A 13 4.70 0.75 -10.18
N GLY A 14 4.63 2.04 -10.50
CA GLY A 14 5.78 2.84 -10.87
C GLY A 14 6.83 2.95 -9.76
N LYS A 15 6.41 3.17 -8.51
CA LYS A 15 7.31 3.22 -7.34
C LYS A 15 8.00 1.89 -7.06
N LEU A 16 7.28 0.79 -7.24
CA LEU A 16 7.82 -0.57 -7.14
C LEU A 16 8.67 -0.92 -8.36
N ALA A 17 8.58 -0.14 -9.45
CA ALA A 17 9.24 -0.39 -10.73
C ALA A 17 8.97 -1.78 -11.29
N LEU A 18 7.72 -2.23 -11.21
CA LEU A 18 7.30 -3.56 -11.62
C LEU A 18 7.54 -3.81 -13.11
N ARG A 19 8.01 -5.01 -13.42
CA ARG A 19 8.26 -5.50 -14.78
C ARG A 19 7.44 -6.77 -15.05
N PRO A 20 7.18 -7.08 -16.32
CA PRO A 20 6.54 -8.34 -16.67
C PRO A 20 7.31 -9.55 -16.11
N GLY A 21 6.57 -10.42 -15.40
CA GLY A 21 7.13 -11.60 -14.76
C GLY A 21 7.59 -11.43 -13.32
N ASP A 22 7.70 -10.19 -12.81
CA ASP A 22 8.03 -9.96 -11.39
C ASP A 22 7.03 -10.65 -10.47
N ARG A 23 7.55 -11.25 -9.42
CA ARG A 23 6.77 -11.91 -8.37
C ARG A 23 6.51 -10.90 -7.25
N VAL A 24 5.25 -10.66 -6.95
CA VAL A 24 4.82 -9.69 -5.95
C VAL A 24 4.06 -10.38 -4.83
N ILE A 25 4.42 -10.06 -3.58
CA ILE A 25 3.58 -10.37 -2.42
C ILE A 25 2.80 -9.14 -2.00
N GLU A 26 1.47 -9.28 -1.88
CA GLU A 26 0.59 -8.25 -1.32
C GLU A 26 0.08 -8.68 0.05
N ALA A 27 0.40 -7.90 1.08
CA ALA A 27 -0.09 -8.11 2.44
C ALA A 27 -1.33 -7.23 2.70
N GLY A 28 -2.49 -7.89 2.80
CA GLY A 28 -3.79 -7.22 2.95
C GLY A 28 -4.39 -6.80 1.61
N SER A 29 -4.83 -7.77 0.80
CA SER A 29 -5.32 -7.50 -0.56
C SER A 29 -6.71 -6.84 -0.63
N GLY A 30 -7.46 -6.80 0.48
CA GLY A 30 -8.82 -6.31 0.47
C GLY A 30 -9.67 -7.04 -0.59
N TRP A 31 -10.35 -6.30 -1.46
CA TRP A 31 -11.17 -6.85 -2.55
C TRP A 31 -10.37 -7.23 -3.80
N GLY A 32 -9.04 -7.25 -3.75
CA GLY A 32 -8.15 -7.73 -4.81
C GLY A 32 -7.82 -6.72 -5.92
N GLY A 33 -8.27 -5.46 -5.79
CA GLY A 33 -8.14 -4.49 -6.88
C GLY A 33 -6.70 -4.19 -7.29
N LEU A 34 -5.77 -4.05 -6.35
CA LEU A 34 -4.36 -3.78 -6.65
C LEU A 34 -3.66 -5.01 -7.25
N ALA A 35 -3.87 -6.21 -6.70
CA ALA A 35 -3.30 -7.44 -7.25
C ALA A 35 -3.69 -7.66 -8.72
N LEU A 36 -4.99 -7.53 -9.02
CA LEU A 36 -5.50 -7.64 -10.39
C LEU A 36 -4.93 -6.55 -11.32
N HIS A 37 -4.76 -5.34 -10.81
CA HIS A 37 -4.16 -4.23 -11.56
C HIS A 37 -2.68 -4.50 -11.89
N MET A 38 -1.87 -4.91 -10.91
CA MET A 38 -0.46 -5.27 -11.09
C MET A 38 -0.29 -6.40 -12.13
N ALA A 39 -1.12 -7.44 -12.05
CA ALA A 39 -1.09 -8.53 -13.00
C ALA A 39 -1.47 -8.09 -14.43
N ARG A 40 -2.51 -7.27 -14.56
CA ARG A 40 -3.01 -6.81 -15.87
C ARG A 40 -2.08 -5.77 -16.49
N ARG A 41 -1.69 -4.75 -15.73
CA ARG A 41 -0.98 -3.59 -16.25
C ARG A 41 0.51 -3.81 -16.37
N CYS A 42 1.11 -4.50 -15.39
CA CYS A 42 2.55 -4.71 -15.31
C CYS A 42 2.97 -6.13 -15.73
N GLY A 43 2.03 -7.05 -15.92
CA GLY A 43 2.36 -8.45 -16.23
C GLY A 43 2.98 -9.20 -15.04
N ALA A 44 2.81 -8.71 -13.82
CA ALA A 44 3.34 -9.31 -12.60
C ALA A 44 2.58 -10.61 -12.24
N ARG A 45 3.24 -11.47 -11.46
CA ARG A 45 2.65 -12.61 -10.77
C ARG A 45 2.47 -12.24 -9.31
N VAL A 46 1.24 -12.25 -8.83
CA VAL A 46 0.91 -11.73 -7.51
C VAL A 46 0.39 -12.85 -6.60
N ARG A 47 0.96 -12.94 -5.41
CA ARG A 47 0.40 -13.69 -4.29
C ARG A 47 -0.13 -12.70 -3.26
N ALA A 48 -1.44 -12.74 -3.05
CA ALA A 48 -2.16 -11.72 -2.28
C ALA A 48 -2.84 -12.34 -1.06
N TYR A 49 -2.43 -11.92 0.13
CA TYR A 49 -2.91 -12.45 1.41
C TYR A 49 -4.04 -11.60 1.96
N ASN A 50 -5.06 -12.26 2.50
CA ASN A 50 -6.15 -11.63 3.23
C ASN A 50 -6.75 -12.60 4.25
N VAL A 51 -7.13 -12.10 5.42
CA VAL A 51 -7.79 -12.89 6.46
C VAL A 51 -9.33 -12.85 6.36
N SER A 52 -9.89 -12.07 5.43
CA SER A 52 -11.32 -11.96 5.21
C SER A 52 -11.78 -12.94 4.15
N HIS A 53 -12.58 -13.93 4.58
CA HIS A 53 -13.17 -14.94 3.69
C HIS A 53 -13.95 -14.31 2.53
N GLU A 54 -14.90 -13.42 2.84
CA GLU A 54 -15.78 -12.79 1.84
C GLU A 54 -14.99 -11.99 0.78
N GLN A 55 -13.95 -11.26 1.24
CA GLN A 55 -13.10 -10.50 0.32
C GLN A 55 -12.28 -11.43 -0.56
N THR A 56 -11.75 -12.51 0.00
CA THR A 56 -10.94 -13.48 -0.75
C THR A 56 -11.77 -14.21 -1.80
N LEU A 57 -12.98 -14.65 -1.45
CA LEU A 57 -13.90 -15.27 -2.42
C LEU A 57 -14.23 -14.33 -3.58
N TYR A 58 -14.61 -13.10 -3.26
CA TYR A 58 -14.88 -12.08 -4.28
C TYR A 58 -13.68 -11.84 -5.19
N ALA A 59 -12.48 -11.67 -4.60
CA ALA A 59 -11.26 -11.41 -5.36
C ALA A 59 -10.89 -12.57 -6.31
N ARG A 60 -11.06 -13.82 -5.87
CA ARG A 60 -10.89 -15.02 -6.72
C ARG A 60 -11.87 -15.03 -7.90
N GLU A 61 -13.15 -14.78 -7.63
CA GLU A 61 -14.16 -14.67 -8.68
C GLU A 61 -13.81 -13.56 -9.70
N GLN A 62 -13.29 -12.41 -9.22
CA GLN A 62 -12.85 -11.35 -10.12
C GLN A 62 -11.61 -11.74 -10.94
N ALA A 63 -10.68 -12.52 -10.38
CA ALA A 63 -9.53 -13.03 -11.12
C ALA A 63 -9.96 -13.96 -12.27
N GLU A 64 -10.88 -14.88 -12.01
CA GLU A 64 -11.44 -15.77 -13.02
C GLU A 64 -12.17 -14.99 -14.12
N LYS A 65 -13.10 -14.10 -13.76
CA LYS A 65 -13.86 -13.27 -14.71
C LYS A 65 -12.97 -12.43 -15.62
N GLN A 66 -11.78 -12.05 -15.15
CA GLN A 66 -10.84 -11.20 -15.88
C GLN A 66 -9.74 -12.00 -16.60
N GLY A 67 -9.74 -13.33 -16.49
CA GLY A 67 -8.73 -14.20 -17.08
C GLY A 67 -7.33 -14.00 -16.47
N LEU A 68 -7.26 -13.71 -15.19
CA LEU A 68 -6.01 -13.44 -14.45
C LEU A 68 -5.71 -14.49 -13.36
N ALA A 69 -6.51 -15.56 -13.27
CA ALA A 69 -6.35 -16.59 -12.26
C ALA A 69 -5.02 -17.37 -12.36
N ASP A 70 -4.37 -17.36 -13.52
CA ASP A 70 -3.03 -17.91 -13.75
C ASP A 70 -1.89 -16.99 -13.26
N ARG A 71 -2.19 -15.72 -12.95
CA ARG A 71 -1.22 -14.69 -12.52
C ARG A 71 -1.43 -14.19 -11.11
N VAL A 72 -2.65 -14.31 -10.58
CA VAL A 72 -2.97 -13.81 -9.23
C VAL A 72 -3.52 -14.95 -8.39
N GLU A 73 -2.81 -15.25 -7.31
CA GLU A 73 -3.22 -16.22 -6.29
C GLU A 73 -3.70 -15.45 -5.05
N PHE A 74 -5.00 -15.52 -4.74
CA PHE A 74 -5.57 -14.97 -3.51
C PHE A 74 -5.59 -16.02 -2.41
N ILE A 75 -4.87 -15.78 -1.32
CA ILE A 75 -4.71 -16.70 -0.19
C ILE A 75 -5.47 -16.17 1.02
N GLU A 76 -6.39 -16.98 1.54
CA GLU A 76 -7.08 -16.74 2.79
C GLU A 76 -6.20 -17.21 3.95
N ASP A 77 -5.24 -16.38 4.32
CA ASP A 77 -4.30 -16.67 5.40
C ASP A 77 -3.62 -15.37 5.86
N ASP A 78 -2.88 -15.48 6.95
CA ASP A 78 -2.01 -14.43 7.45
C ASP A 78 -0.74 -14.31 6.58
N TYR A 79 -0.41 -13.10 6.15
CA TYR A 79 0.80 -12.84 5.34
C TYR A 79 2.09 -13.30 6.04
N ARG A 80 2.09 -13.44 7.36
CA ARG A 80 3.22 -13.95 8.15
C ARG A 80 3.57 -15.39 7.84
N ASN A 81 2.61 -16.17 7.35
CA ASN A 81 2.78 -17.55 6.92
C ASN A 81 3.33 -17.66 5.48
N ASN A 82 3.67 -16.51 4.87
CA ASN A 82 4.21 -16.51 3.53
C ASN A 82 5.54 -17.29 3.44
N GLU A 83 5.63 -18.11 2.41
CA GLU A 83 6.84 -18.83 2.01
C GLU A 83 7.33 -18.34 0.64
N GLY A 84 8.64 -18.43 0.43
CA GLY A 84 9.27 -18.04 -0.83
C GLY A 84 9.88 -16.64 -0.81
N ARG A 85 10.39 -16.26 -1.99
CA ARG A 85 11.04 -14.97 -2.22
C ARG A 85 10.35 -14.20 -3.34
N TRP A 86 10.32 -12.88 -3.19
CA TRP A 86 9.51 -11.97 -3.99
C TRP A 86 10.35 -10.79 -4.47
N ASP A 87 10.13 -10.40 -5.70
CA ASP A 87 10.81 -9.25 -6.32
C ASP A 87 10.23 -7.93 -5.79
N ALA A 88 8.97 -7.95 -5.35
CA ALA A 88 8.35 -6.82 -4.67
C ALA A 88 7.44 -7.23 -3.48
N PHE A 89 7.39 -6.36 -2.47
CA PHE A 89 6.44 -6.41 -1.35
C PHE A 89 5.55 -5.17 -1.38
N VAL A 90 4.24 -5.35 -1.23
CA VAL A 90 3.31 -4.23 -1.16
C VAL A 90 2.26 -4.44 -0.06
N SER A 91 1.92 -3.36 0.62
CA SER A 91 0.83 -3.33 1.60
C SER A 91 0.13 -1.98 1.53
N VAL A 92 -1.20 -2.01 1.40
CA VAL A 92 -2.02 -0.81 1.25
C VAL A 92 -3.18 -0.82 2.25
N GLY A 93 -3.15 0.08 3.24
CA GLY A 93 -4.22 0.24 4.24
C GLY A 93 -4.33 -0.92 5.22
N MET A 94 -3.26 -1.68 5.43
CA MET A 94 -3.20 -2.76 6.41
C MET A 94 -2.46 -2.34 7.68
N LEU A 95 -1.41 -1.51 7.54
CA LEU A 95 -0.49 -1.20 8.65
C LEU A 95 -1.19 -0.59 9.87
N GLU A 96 -2.26 0.15 9.63
CA GLU A 96 -3.11 0.74 10.68
C GLU A 96 -3.72 -0.30 11.61
N HIS A 97 -3.83 -1.55 11.16
CA HIS A 97 -4.45 -2.67 11.88
C HIS A 97 -3.41 -3.66 12.45
N VAL A 98 -2.14 -3.51 12.11
CA VAL A 98 -1.06 -4.40 12.59
C VAL A 98 -0.72 -4.11 14.06
N GLY A 99 -0.75 -2.84 14.45
CA GLY A 99 -0.32 -2.38 15.77
C GLY A 99 1.20 -2.20 15.87
N THR A 100 1.64 -1.10 16.49
CA THR A 100 3.06 -0.70 16.54
C THR A 100 3.97 -1.73 17.19
N ASN A 101 3.45 -2.53 18.13
CA ASN A 101 4.20 -3.60 18.81
C ASN A 101 4.59 -4.76 17.87
N HIS A 102 3.95 -4.89 16.71
CA HIS A 102 4.18 -5.94 15.72
C HIS A 102 4.94 -5.44 14.48
N TYR A 103 5.38 -4.18 14.47
CA TYR A 103 6.11 -3.64 13.31
C TYR A 103 7.47 -4.30 13.10
N GLY A 104 8.18 -4.68 14.17
CA GLY A 104 9.38 -5.49 14.06
C GLY A 104 9.10 -6.87 13.43
N GLU A 105 8.00 -7.53 13.79
CA GLU A 105 7.59 -8.78 13.18
C GLU A 105 7.30 -8.61 11.68
N LEU A 106 6.57 -7.56 11.29
CA LEU A 106 6.36 -7.22 9.87
C LEU A 106 7.69 -7.03 9.14
N GLY A 107 8.64 -6.28 9.72
CA GLY A 107 9.98 -6.10 9.17
C GLY A 107 10.72 -7.42 8.97
N SER A 108 10.64 -8.34 9.94
CA SER A 108 11.20 -9.70 9.85
C SER A 108 10.59 -10.50 8.70
N VAL A 109 9.26 -10.45 8.52
CA VAL A 109 8.57 -11.11 7.40
C VAL A 109 9.06 -10.58 6.07
N ILE A 110 9.12 -9.26 5.92
CA ILE A 110 9.62 -8.62 4.70
C ILE A 110 11.08 -9.03 4.44
N ALA A 111 11.92 -9.03 5.49
CA ALA A 111 13.33 -9.36 5.37
C ALA A 111 13.57 -10.79 4.89
N ARG A 112 12.78 -11.76 5.33
CA ARG A 112 12.95 -13.15 4.87
C ARG A 112 12.40 -13.38 3.46
N CYS A 113 11.40 -12.59 3.01
CA CYS A 113 10.73 -12.84 1.75
C CYS A 113 11.12 -11.91 0.59
N LEU A 114 11.73 -10.74 0.85
CA LEU A 114 12.12 -9.81 -0.20
C LEU A 114 13.49 -10.21 -0.77
N GLU A 115 13.58 -10.29 -2.10
CA GLU A 115 14.83 -10.53 -2.80
C GLU A 115 15.87 -9.42 -2.51
N PRO A 116 17.18 -9.67 -2.69
CA PRO A 116 18.22 -8.66 -2.43
C PRO A 116 18.03 -7.36 -3.22
N GLU A 117 17.56 -7.44 -4.46
CA GLU A 117 17.28 -6.29 -5.33
C GLU A 117 15.83 -5.87 -5.30
N GLY A 118 15.01 -6.55 -4.50
CA GLY A 118 13.57 -6.31 -4.38
C GLY A 118 13.25 -4.98 -3.75
N ARG A 119 12.03 -4.50 -4.01
CA ARG A 119 11.50 -3.25 -3.45
C ARG A 119 10.24 -3.50 -2.64
N GLY A 120 10.08 -2.72 -1.59
CA GLY A 120 8.86 -2.70 -0.82
C GLY A 120 8.16 -1.35 -0.88
N LEU A 121 6.84 -1.36 -0.76
CA LEU A 121 6.01 -0.17 -0.58
C LEU A 121 4.97 -0.44 0.50
N ILE A 122 4.92 0.46 1.48
CA ILE A 122 3.84 0.51 2.47
C ILE A 122 3.06 1.80 2.27
N HIS A 123 1.76 1.66 2.03
CA HIS A 123 0.81 2.77 1.93
C HIS A 123 -0.12 2.73 3.14
N THR A 124 -0.07 3.76 3.96
CA THR A 124 -0.80 3.79 5.24
C THR A 124 -1.30 5.18 5.60
N ILE A 125 -2.45 5.23 6.23
CA ILE A 125 -2.85 6.43 6.97
C ILE A 125 -1.88 6.60 8.14
N GLY A 126 -1.46 7.84 8.37
CA GLY A 126 -0.53 8.16 9.43
C GLY A 126 -0.80 9.50 10.10
N ARG A 127 0.07 9.91 11.01
CA ARG A 127 -0.03 11.12 11.82
C ARG A 127 1.30 11.83 11.96
N SER A 128 1.26 13.12 12.31
CA SER A 128 2.48 13.87 12.68
C SER A 128 2.96 13.53 14.09
N GLN A 129 2.05 13.20 15.00
CA GLN A 129 2.34 12.95 16.41
C GLN A 129 1.63 11.68 16.87
N SER A 130 2.29 10.91 17.73
CA SER A 130 1.68 9.72 18.35
C SER A 130 0.55 10.16 19.28
N GLN A 131 -0.63 9.62 19.05
CA GLN A 131 -1.85 9.90 19.82
C GLN A 131 -2.72 8.65 19.90
N LEU A 132 -3.52 8.56 20.94
CA LEU A 132 -4.57 7.56 21.01
C LEU A 132 -5.62 7.81 19.93
N VAL A 133 -6.20 6.75 19.42
CA VAL A 133 -7.35 6.85 18.49
C VAL A 133 -8.52 7.45 19.24
N ASN A 134 -9.33 8.24 18.55
CA ASN A 134 -10.56 8.75 19.11
C ASN A 134 -11.44 7.56 19.59
N PRO A 135 -11.84 7.50 20.88
CA PRO A 135 -12.58 6.36 21.43
C PRO A 135 -13.89 6.05 20.69
N TRP A 136 -14.50 7.05 20.07
CA TRP A 136 -15.70 6.85 19.26
C TRP A 136 -15.39 6.09 17.95
N ILE A 137 -14.28 6.44 17.26
CA ILE A 137 -13.80 5.74 16.06
C ILE A 137 -13.43 4.30 16.42
N GLU A 138 -12.66 4.11 17.48
CA GLU A 138 -12.23 2.80 17.94
C GLU A 138 -13.41 1.89 18.30
N LYS A 139 -14.39 2.41 19.05
CA LYS A 139 -15.54 1.61 19.49
C LYS A 139 -16.54 1.31 18.36
N ARG A 140 -16.72 2.21 17.40
CA ARG A 140 -17.84 2.15 16.44
C ARG A 140 -17.45 1.70 15.04
N LEU A 141 -16.19 1.89 14.62
CA LEU A 141 -15.78 1.72 13.23
C LEU A 141 -14.56 0.81 13.06
N PHE A 142 -13.47 1.12 13.73
CA PHE A 142 -12.19 0.44 13.53
C PHE A 142 -11.56 0.05 14.86
N PRO A 143 -12.02 -1.03 15.49
CA PRO A 143 -11.41 -1.54 16.72
C PRO A 143 -9.92 -1.81 16.52
N ASN A 144 -9.10 -1.35 17.47
CA ASN A 144 -7.65 -1.52 17.50
C ASN A 144 -6.87 -0.85 16.36
N ALA A 145 -7.52 -0.08 15.47
CA ALA A 145 -6.81 0.64 14.42
C ALA A 145 -5.95 1.75 15.03
N ARG A 146 -4.67 1.81 14.63
CA ARG A 146 -3.71 2.81 15.10
C ARG A 146 -2.86 3.33 13.94
N PRO A 147 -3.25 4.45 13.31
CA PRO A 147 -2.41 5.12 12.32
C PRO A 147 -1.08 5.55 12.94
N PRO A 148 0.08 5.12 12.40
CA PRO A 148 1.39 5.44 12.96
C PRO A 148 1.88 6.83 12.59
N THR A 149 2.90 7.30 13.31
CA THR A 149 3.82 8.32 12.82
C THR A 149 4.89 7.67 11.93
N LEU A 150 5.62 8.47 11.14
CA LEU A 150 6.78 7.95 10.39
C LEU A 150 7.85 7.37 11.32
N GLY A 151 8.10 8.00 12.48
CA GLY A 151 9.03 7.48 13.47
C GLY A 151 8.61 6.12 14.05
N GLU A 152 7.30 5.91 14.29
CA GLU A 152 6.78 4.63 14.75
C GLU A 152 6.89 3.52 13.70
N MET A 153 7.07 3.85 12.42
CA MET A 153 7.30 2.86 11.34
C MET A 153 8.75 2.36 11.27
N MET A 154 9.73 3.07 11.83
CA MET A 154 11.15 2.72 11.68
C MET A 154 11.52 1.31 12.17
N PRO A 155 10.89 0.73 13.19
CA PRO A 155 11.11 -0.68 13.55
C PRO A 155 10.81 -1.70 12.44
N ILE A 156 10.12 -1.31 11.38
CA ILE A 156 9.93 -2.15 10.19
C ILE A 156 11.22 -2.22 9.35
N PHE A 157 12.02 -1.16 9.35
CA PHE A 157 13.10 -0.95 8.40
C PHE A 157 14.49 -1.10 9.02
N GLU A 158 14.79 -0.32 10.05
CA GLU A 158 16.14 -0.19 10.60
C GLU A 158 16.75 -1.51 11.09
N PRO A 159 16.05 -2.39 11.84
CA PRO A 159 16.64 -3.64 12.34
C PRO A 159 16.94 -4.66 11.25
N TYR A 160 16.47 -4.45 10.03
CA TYR A 160 16.55 -5.41 8.92
C TYR A 160 17.34 -4.90 7.71
N ASP A 161 18.15 -3.87 7.91
CA ASP A 161 18.97 -3.25 6.87
C ASP A 161 18.17 -2.82 5.64
N PHE A 162 16.98 -2.24 5.86
CA PHE A 162 16.23 -1.60 4.81
C PHE A 162 16.52 -0.09 4.75
N ALA A 163 16.87 0.39 3.57
CA ALA A 163 16.97 1.81 3.26
C ALA A 163 15.58 2.32 2.81
N VAL A 164 15.05 3.32 3.48
CA VAL A 164 13.88 4.08 3.01
C VAL A 164 14.33 5.01 1.89
N LEU A 165 13.80 4.77 0.68
CA LEU A 165 14.17 5.52 -0.53
C LEU A 165 13.30 6.74 -0.76
N ASP A 166 12.02 6.64 -0.39
CA ASP A 166 11.02 7.69 -0.64
C ASP A 166 9.92 7.64 0.40
N VAL A 167 9.50 8.83 0.82
CA VAL A 167 8.29 9.04 1.62
C VAL A 167 7.46 10.12 0.94
N GLU A 168 6.32 9.75 0.41
CA GLU A 168 5.38 10.70 -0.17
C GLU A 168 4.14 10.83 0.71
N ASN A 169 3.69 12.08 0.91
CA ASN A 169 2.49 12.39 1.69
C ASN A 169 1.34 12.81 0.77
N LEU A 170 0.40 11.90 0.59
CA LEU A 170 -0.76 12.05 -0.29
C LEU A 170 -2.04 12.51 0.43
N ARG A 171 -1.93 13.20 1.57
CA ARG A 171 -3.09 13.56 2.39
C ARG A 171 -4.17 14.34 1.65
N LEU A 172 -3.79 15.26 0.75
CA LEU A 172 -4.76 16.06 0.00
C LEU A 172 -5.51 15.23 -1.04
N HIS A 173 -4.85 14.24 -1.66
CA HIS A 173 -5.51 13.26 -2.53
C HIS A 173 -6.55 12.46 -1.75
N TYR A 174 -6.22 12.06 -0.52
CA TYR A 174 -7.15 11.29 0.30
C TYR A 174 -8.29 12.16 0.84
N ALA A 175 -8.05 13.44 1.10
CA ALA A 175 -9.12 14.40 1.42
C ALA A 175 -10.13 14.52 0.27
N MET A 176 -9.65 14.57 -0.98
CA MET A 176 -10.52 14.59 -2.18
C MET A 176 -11.27 13.26 -2.35
N THR A 177 -10.61 12.13 -2.17
CA THR A 177 -11.24 10.80 -2.20
C THR A 177 -12.35 10.70 -1.15
N SER A 178 -12.07 11.11 0.08
CA SER A 178 -13.04 11.08 1.18
C SER A 178 -14.22 12.03 0.92
N ALA A 179 -13.97 13.20 0.33
CA ALA A 179 -15.03 14.13 -0.07
C ALA A 179 -15.94 13.54 -1.15
N GLU A 180 -15.38 12.80 -2.12
CA GLU A 180 -16.17 12.11 -3.13
C GLU A 180 -16.99 10.95 -2.53
N TRP A 181 -16.43 10.20 -1.57
CA TRP A 181 -17.18 9.19 -0.82
C TRP A 181 -18.34 9.82 -0.03
N LEU A 182 -18.09 10.94 0.66
CA LEU A 182 -19.14 11.67 1.38
C LEU A 182 -20.25 12.11 0.43
N ARG A 183 -19.90 12.72 -0.70
CA ARG A 183 -20.86 13.16 -1.72
C ARG A 183 -21.72 12.00 -2.27
N ARG A 184 -21.10 10.85 -2.55
CA ARG A 184 -21.81 9.64 -3.00
C ARG A 184 -22.70 9.09 -1.88
N TYR A 185 -22.21 9.11 -0.65
CA TYR A 185 -22.96 8.73 0.53
C TYR A 185 -24.24 9.57 0.66
N GLU A 186 -24.13 10.89 0.62
CA GLU A 186 -25.26 11.81 0.76
C GLU A 186 -26.32 11.63 -0.32
N ARG A 187 -25.90 11.42 -1.56
CA ARG A 187 -26.81 11.12 -2.68
C ARG A 187 -27.59 9.81 -2.50
N ASN A 188 -27.03 8.83 -1.82
CA ASN A 188 -27.62 7.51 -1.64
C ASN A 188 -28.12 7.28 -0.21
N ARG A 189 -28.24 8.35 0.62
CA ARG A 189 -28.50 8.24 2.05
C ARG A 189 -29.74 7.41 2.37
N SER A 190 -30.86 7.63 1.67
CA SER A 190 -32.12 6.90 1.91
C SER A 190 -31.91 5.38 1.74
N ARG A 191 -31.27 4.97 0.64
CA ARG A 191 -30.95 3.55 0.39
C ARG A 191 -30.00 2.97 1.43
N ILE A 192 -29.02 3.74 1.89
CA ILE A 192 -28.09 3.31 2.94
C ILE A 192 -28.85 3.10 4.26
N VAL A 193 -29.77 4.00 4.62
CA VAL A 193 -30.61 3.83 5.80
C VAL A 193 -31.47 2.57 5.72
N GLU A 194 -32.04 2.27 4.56
CA GLU A 194 -32.79 1.01 4.34
C GLU A 194 -31.91 -0.23 4.56
N LEU A 195 -30.66 -0.18 4.14
CA LEU A 195 -29.73 -1.32 4.24
C LEU A 195 -29.16 -1.54 5.65
N VAL A 196 -28.80 -0.47 6.36
CA VAL A 196 -28.00 -0.58 7.60
C VAL A 196 -28.66 0.07 8.82
N GLY A 197 -29.79 0.74 8.65
CA GLY A 197 -30.51 1.48 9.68
C GLY A 197 -29.95 2.89 9.94
N GLU A 198 -30.78 3.75 10.55
CA GLU A 198 -30.46 5.18 10.74
C GLU A 198 -29.22 5.41 11.62
N GLU A 199 -29.02 4.62 12.68
CA GLU A 199 -27.88 4.78 13.59
C GLU A 199 -26.54 4.53 12.88
N ARG A 200 -26.43 3.44 12.13
CA ARG A 200 -25.22 3.11 11.37
C ARG A 200 -25.00 4.11 10.23
N ALA A 201 -26.06 4.52 9.57
CA ALA A 201 -25.99 5.54 8.53
C ALA A 201 -25.42 6.85 9.09
N ARG A 202 -25.91 7.35 10.22
CA ARG A 202 -25.35 8.57 10.85
C ARG A 202 -23.90 8.39 11.29
N THR A 203 -23.55 7.22 11.78
CA THR A 203 -22.18 6.89 12.16
C THR A 203 -21.23 7.03 10.96
N TRP A 204 -21.58 6.45 9.82
CA TRP A 204 -20.77 6.56 8.60
C TRP A 204 -20.71 7.98 8.03
N HIS A 205 -21.83 8.74 8.08
CA HIS A 205 -21.84 10.13 7.65
C HIS A 205 -20.86 10.98 8.46
N LEU A 206 -20.93 10.88 9.80
CA LEU A 206 -20.02 11.60 10.70
C LEU A 206 -18.57 11.23 10.47
N TYR A 207 -18.28 9.93 10.28
CA TYR A 207 -16.94 9.46 9.97
C TYR A 207 -16.40 10.04 8.66
N LEU A 208 -17.17 9.99 7.57
CA LEU A 208 -16.73 10.51 6.27
C LEU A 208 -16.50 12.02 6.33
N ALA A 209 -17.41 12.78 6.96
CA ALA A 209 -17.25 14.22 7.14
C ALA A 209 -16.02 14.56 7.99
N GLY A 210 -15.82 13.84 9.10
CA GLY A 210 -14.63 13.97 9.95
C GLY A 210 -13.34 13.62 9.23
N THR A 211 -13.35 12.57 8.40
CA THR A 211 -12.20 12.16 7.59
C THR A 211 -11.80 13.27 6.61
N VAL A 212 -12.73 13.86 5.88
CA VAL A 212 -12.46 15.00 5.00
C VAL A 212 -11.80 16.15 5.77
N ALA A 213 -12.34 16.50 6.94
CA ALA A 213 -11.81 17.59 7.76
C ALA A 213 -10.39 17.29 8.25
N THR A 214 -10.15 16.10 8.83
CA THR A 214 -8.86 15.74 9.43
C THR A 214 -7.72 15.69 8.40
N PHE A 215 -7.98 15.21 7.18
CA PHE A 215 -6.98 15.25 6.12
C PHE A 215 -6.76 16.65 5.56
N ARG A 216 -7.78 17.50 5.51
CA ARG A 216 -7.64 18.91 5.07
C ARG A 216 -6.81 19.74 6.04
N VAL A 217 -7.04 19.62 7.33
CA VAL A 217 -6.30 20.39 8.35
C VAL A 217 -4.93 19.79 8.69
N GLY A 218 -4.57 18.63 8.13
CA GLY A 218 -3.28 17.99 8.38
C GLY A 218 -3.18 17.25 9.71
N ALA A 219 -4.30 16.95 10.36
CA ALA A 219 -4.33 16.08 11.54
C ALA A 219 -4.04 14.61 11.20
N MET A 220 -4.41 14.23 9.98
CA MET A 220 -4.10 12.92 9.41
C MET A 220 -3.30 13.07 8.12
N HIS A 221 -2.44 12.11 7.86
CA HIS A 221 -1.61 11.99 6.67
C HIS A 221 -1.90 10.69 5.93
N LEU A 222 -1.45 10.60 4.69
CA LEU A 222 -1.44 9.37 3.92
C LEU A 222 -0.03 9.19 3.36
N PHE A 223 0.69 8.21 3.86
CA PHE A 223 2.07 7.97 3.47
C PHE A 223 2.18 6.83 2.47
N GLN A 224 3.04 7.01 1.48
CA GLN A 224 3.64 5.93 0.72
C GLN A 224 5.12 5.90 1.03
N VAL A 225 5.57 4.84 1.66
CA VAL A 225 6.98 4.62 2.05
C VAL A 225 7.56 3.54 1.15
N VAL A 226 8.54 3.91 0.33
CA VAL A 226 9.28 3.00 -0.56
C VAL A 226 10.61 2.65 0.08
N PHE A 227 10.96 1.38 0.05
CA PHE A 227 12.19 0.88 0.65
C PHE A 227 12.78 -0.28 -0.14
N THR A 228 14.05 -0.58 0.11
CA THR A 228 14.79 -1.71 -0.43
C THR A 228 15.88 -2.13 0.54
N ARG A 229 16.63 -3.20 0.23
CA ARG A 229 17.85 -3.53 1.00
C ARG A 229 18.85 -2.37 0.94
N ALA A 230 19.53 -2.09 2.05
CA ALA A 230 20.47 -0.97 2.13
C ALA A 230 21.62 -1.07 1.13
N ASN A 231 22.04 -2.28 0.78
CA ASN A 231 23.10 -2.56 -0.19
C ASN A 231 22.64 -2.70 -1.65
N ASN A 232 21.35 -2.48 -1.92
CA ASN A 232 20.83 -2.51 -3.30
C ASN A 232 21.19 -1.22 -4.04
N ASN A 233 22.08 -1.32 -5.03
CA ASN A 233 22.49 -0.20 -5.87
C ASN A 233 21.67 -0.05 -7.17
N ARG A 234 20.71 -0.94 -7.41
CA ARG A 234 19.76 -0.85 -8.55
C ARG A 234 18.55 -0.03 -8.20
N ILE A 235 18.76 1.21 -7.79
CA ILE A 235 17.73 2.17 -7.44
C ILE A 235 17.75 3.38 -8.38
N PRO A 236 16.62 4.03 -8.65
CA PRO A 236 16.59 5.24 -9.46
C PRO A 236 17.34 6.38 -8.75
N TRP A 237 18.12 7.14 -9.51
CA TRP A 237 18.85 8.31 -8.97
C TRP A 237 17.92 9.46 -8.59
N THR A 238 16.75 9.54 -9.23
CA THR A 238 15.76 10.58 -8.99
C THR A 238 14.35 10.01 -9.15
N ARG A 239 13.33 10.79 -8.77
CA ARG A 239 11.90 10.46 -9.00
C ARG A 239 11.43 10.70 -10.44
N ALA A 240 12.31 11.11 -11.36
CA ALA A 240 11.91 11.46 -12.73
C ALA A 240 11.18 10.32 -13.46
N CYS A 241 11.51 9.05 -13.13
CA CYS A 241 10.86 7.88 -13.70
C CYS A 241 9.35 7.77 -13.36
N LEU A 242 8.88 8.43 -12.28
CA LEU A 242 7.48 8.39 -11.87
C LEU A 242 6.58 9.36 -12.64
N TYR A 243 7.17 10.32 -13.36
CA TYR A 243 6.47 11.43 -14.00
C TYR A 243 6.70 11.49 -15.52
N ARG A 244 7.27 10.43 -16.10
CA ARG A 244 7.44 10.32 -17.56
C ARG A 244 6.29 9.49 -18.12
N ASP A 245 5.78 9.91 -19.28
CA ASP A 245 4.73 9.19 -20.03
C ASP A 245 5.22 7.87 -20.65
N GLU A 246 6.52 7.58 -20.57
CA GLU A 246 7.11 6.32 -21.04
C GLU A 246 7.22 5.28 -19.91
N PRO A 247 7.00 3.97 -20.19
CA PRO A 247 7.26 2.92 -19.24
C PRO A 247 8.71 3.01 -18.76
N SER A 248 8.91 3.00 -17.43
CA SER A 248 10.19 3.17 -16.77
C SER A 248 11.21 2.11 -17.20
N GLY A 249 11.86 2.34 -18.35
CA GLY A 249 13.09 1.65 -18.69
C GLY A 249 14.18 2.15 -17.74
N PHE A 250 14.62 1.31 -16.81
CA PHE A 250 15.87 1.57 -16.14
C PHE A 250 16.95 1.56 -17.22
N ALA A 251 17.63 2.69 -17.43
CA ALA A 251 18.89 2.64 -18.17
C ALA A 251 19.80 1.67 -17.41
N GLU A 252 20.21 0.58 -18.04
CA GLU A 252 21.28 -0.26 -17.56
C GLU A 252 22.49 0.67 -17.43
N HIS A 253 22.85 1.00 -16.20
CA HIS A 253 24.10 1.71 -15.96
C HIS A 253 25.21 0.73 -16.28
N ALA A 254 25.96 1.02 -17.36
CA ALA A 254 27.21 0.33 -17.65
C ALA A 254 28.09 0.29 -16.39
N PRO A 255 28.76 -0.84 -16.10
CA PRO A 255 29.67 -0.89 -14.99
C PRO A 255 30.72 0.22 -15.16
N VAL A 256 30.96 0.99 -14.11
CA VAL A 256 32.06 1.95 -14.04
C VAL A 256 33.33 1.15 -14.29
N SER A 257 33.92 1.36 -15.46
CA SER A 257 35.24 0.80 -15.77
C SER A 257 36.22 1.30 -14.71
N GLN A 258 36.81 0.37 -13.95
CA GLN A 258 38.01 0.65 -13.13
C GLN A 258 39.17 0.85 -14.08
N GLU A 259 39.32 2.04 -14.63
CA GLU A 259 40.56 2.47 -15.28
C GLU A 259 40.96 3.80 -14.68
N GLY A 260 42.14 3.79 -14.04
CA GLY A 260 42.89 5.01 -13.77
C GLY A 260 43.17 5.34 -12.30
N HIS A 261 43.84 4.47 -11.56
CA HIS A 261 44.76 4.88 -10.50
C HIS A 261 46.19 4.54 -10.92
N GLU A 262 46.74 5.40 -11.78
CA GLU A 262 48.18 5.61 -11.85
C GLU A 262 48.46 7.12 -11.86
N ALA A 263 49.27 7.53 -10.91
CA ALA A 263 50.09 8.76 -10.84
C ALA A 263 49.35 10.10 -10.56
N LEU A 264 49.37 10.58 -9.34
CA LEU A 264 50.26 11.69 -8.87
C LEU A 264 50.07 11.86 -7.36
#